data_2ed4474367d27b0e30d33b84524ea0ad
#
_entry.id   2ed4474367d27b0e30d33b84524ea0ad
#
_cell.length_a   1.000
_cell.length_b   1.000
_cell.length_c   1.000
_cell.angle_alpha   90.00
_cell.angle_beta   90.00
_cell.angle_gamma   90.00
#
_symmetry.space_group_name_H-M   'P 1'
#
loop_
_entity.id
_entity.type
_entity.pdbx_description
1 polymer ?
#
loop_
_entity_poly.entity_id
_entity_poly.type
_entity_poly.pdbx_seq_one_letter_code
_entity_poly.pdbx_strand_id
1 'polypeptide(L)'
;MRRAKPERRELLPDIRYNSVHVQTMVQHILKRGKKSVATRLLYDAMDLIKERTQKNPIDVFDGALKNVGPVMEVRPRRVGGATYQVPMEVSADRRTTLAIRWILSAAHERAGKSFSDKLASELVDAFNETGASIRKRDETHKMAEANRAFSHYRV
;
A
#
# COMPACT_ATOMS: atom_id res chain seq x y z
N MET A 1 -10.11 8.21 -28.98
CA MET A 1 -9.49 7.14 -28.16
C MET A 1 -7.96 7.27 -28.22
N ARG A 2 -7.28 7.16 -27.08
CA ARG A 2 -5.81 7.18 -27.03
C ARG A 2 -5.24 5.87 -27.61
N ARG A 3 -4.57 5.92 -28.75
CA ARG A 3 -3.99 4.74 -29.42
C ARG A 3 -2.69 4.25 -28.76
N ALA A 4 -1.92 5.14 -28.13
CA ALA A 4 -0.65 4.81 -27.47
C ALA A 4 -0.73 4.99 -25.97
N LYS A 5 -0.13 4.05 -25.23
CA LYS A 5 0.06 4.17 -23.77
C LYS A 5 1.16 5.21 -23.53
N PRO A 6 0.94 6.25 -22.72
CA PRO A 6 1.98 7.22 -22.41
C PRO A 6 3.14 6.53 -21.66
N GLU A 7 4.36 6.99 -21.91
CA GLU A 7 5.52 6.57 -21.14
C GLU A 7 5.34 6.89 -19.66
N ARG A 8 5.74 5.96 -18.80
CA ARG A 8 5.72 6.19 -17.36
C ARG A 8 6.82 7.18 -17.00
N ARG A 9 6.48 8.22 -16.24
CA ARG A 9 7.48 9.12 -15.68
C ARG A 9 8.34 8.36 -14.67
N GLU A 10 9.65 8.49 -14.78
CA GLU A 10 10.57 7.95 -13.80
C GLU A 10 10.41 8.69 -12.48
N LEU A 11 10.35 7.94 -11.40
CA LEU A 11 10.28 8.46 -10.05
C LEU A 11 11.70 8.50 -9.48
N LEU A 12 12.20 9.71 -9.22
CA LEU A 12 13.44 9.87 -8.49
C LEU A 12 13.24 9.39 -7.05
N PRO A 13 14.24 8.70 -6.47
CA PRO A 13 14.17 8.25 -5.09
C PRO A 13 14.13 9.46 -4.12
N ASP A 14 13.64 9.21 -2.91
CA ASP A 14 13.60 10.20 -1.84
C ASP A 14 15.01 10.64 -1.42
N ILE A 15 15.18 11.92 -1.07
CA ILE A 15 16.49 12.52 -0.77
C ILE A 15 17.07 11.97 0.55
N ARG A 16 16.24 11.74 1.59
CA ARG A 16 16.70 11.34 2.93
C ARG A 16 17.00 9.84 3.02
N TYR A 17 16.14 9.01 2.42
CA TYR A 17 16.20 7.55 2.52
C TYR A 17 16.65 6.87 1.24
N ASN A 18 16.86 7.61 0.15
CA ASN A 18 17.20 7.09 -1.18
C ASN A 18 16.29 5.92 -1.64
N SER A 19 15.00 5.99 -1.30
CA SER A 19 14.01 4.95 -1.58
C SER A 19 12.89 5.46 -2.49
N VAL A 20 12.61 4.70 -3.55
CA VAL A 20 11.49 4.96 -4.46
C VAL A 20 10.15 4.71 -3.76
N HIS A 21 10.07 3.73 -2.84
CA HIS A 21 8.86 3.44 -2.08
C HIS A 21 8.46 4.60 -1.17
N VAL A 22 9.43 5.24 -0.51
CA VAL A 22 9.22 6.43 0.32
C VAL A 22 8.69 7.58 -0.55
N GLN A 23 9.30 7.82 -1.71
CA GLN A 23 8.83 8.83 -2.65
C GLN A 23 7.41 8.54 -3.18
N THR A 24 7.09 7.28 -3.44
CA THR A 24 5.74 6.85 -3.83
C THR A 24 4.73 7.12 -2.71
N MET A 25 5.09 6.83 -1.46
CA MET A 25 4.23 7.13 -0.30
C MET A 25 3.98 8.65 -0.18
N VAL A 26 5.00 9.50 -0.35
CA VAL A 26 4.85 10.97 -0.37
C VAL A 26 3.83 11.40 -1.42
N GLN A 27 3.89 10.81 -2.63
CA GLN A 27 2.94 11.13 -3.71
C GLN A 27 1.49 10.73 -3.36
N HIS A 28 1.31 9.63 -2.64
CA HIS A 28 -0.02 9.21 -2.18
C HIS A 28 -0.57 10.05 -1.01
N ILE A 29 0.31 10.60 -0.16
CA ILE A 29 -0.07 11.55 0.90
C ILE A 29 -0.39 12.93 0.32
N LEU A 30 0.26 13.29 -0.79
CA LEU A 30 0.15 14.61 -1.42
C LEU A 30 -1.30 14.99 -1.73
N LYS A 31 -1.73 16.14 -1.22
CA LYS A 31 -3.02 16.75 -1.53
C LYS A 31 -2.82 18.21 -1.98
N ARG A 32 -3.55 18.61 -3.01
CA ARG A 32 -3.57 20.01 -3.53
C ARG A 32 -2.16 20.55 -3.88
N GLY A 33 -1.24 19.70 -4.32
CA GLY A 33 0.12 20.09 -4.72
C GLY A 33 1.09 20.43 -3.58
N LYS A 34 0.70 20.28 -2.31
CA LYS A 34 1.55 20.62 -1.14
C LYS A 34 2.57 19.52 -0.82
N LYS A 35 3.56 19.34 -1.70
CA LYS A 35 4.57 18.26 -1.58
C LYS A 35 5.42 18.39 -0.31
N SER A 36 5.86 19.60 0.05
CA SER A 36 6.69 19.82 1.24
C SER A 36 5.99 19.40 2.54
N VAL A 37 4.68 19.63 2.63
CA VAL A 37 3.87 19.18 3.77
C VAL A 37 3.79 17.66 3.82
N ALA A 38 3.52 17.00 2.67
CA ALA A 38 3.45 15.54 2.58
C ALA A 38 4.80 14.89 2.97
N THR A 39 5.91 15.42 2.49
CA THR A 39 7.26 14.94 2.83
C THR A 39 7.54 15.08 4.33
N ARG A 40 7.24 16.25 4.93
CA ARG A 40 7.41 16.45 6.36
C ARG A 40 6.58 15.48 7.19
N LEU A 41 5.29 15.29 6.86
CA LEU A 41 4.43 14.35 7.57
C LEU A 41 4.98 12.92 7.56
N LEU A 42 5.54 12.48 6.43
CA LEU A 42 6.15 11.16 6.34
C LEU A 42 7.47 11.08 7.14
N TYR A 43 8.32 12.10 7.06
CA TYR A 43 9.57 12.13 7.83
C TYR A 43 9.31 12.15 9.34
N ASP A 44 8.36 12.96 9.82
CA ASP A 44 7.94 12.96 11.21
C ASP A 44 7.45 11.56 11.65
N ALA A 45 6.69 10.86 10.79
CA ALA A 45 6.27 9.49 11.07
C ALA A 45 7.45 8.52 11.15
N MET A 46 8.44 8.64 10.26
CA MET A 46 9.65 7.81 10.27
C MET A 46 10.52 8.07 11.51
N ASP A 47 10.61 9.32 11.95
CA ASP A 47 11.33 9.68 13.18
C ASP A 47 10.62 9.11 14.41
N LEU A 48 9.29 9.16 14.49
CA LEU A 48 8.50 8.50 15.53
C LEU A 48 8.67 6.96 15.54
N ILE A 49 8.76 6.33 14.36
CA ILE A 49 9.06 4.89 14.27
C ILE A 49 10.41 4.57 14.89
N LYS A 50 11.44 5.37 14.58
CA LYS A 50 12.78 5.20 15.14
C LYS A 50 12.77 5.34 16.66
N GLU A 51 12.06 6.31 17.21
CA GLU A 51 11.94 6.53 18.66
C GLU A 51 11.24 5.35 19.36
N ARG A 52 10.16 4.80 18.74
CA ARG A 52 9.35 3.74 19.36
C ARG A 52 9.96 2.35 19.26
N THR A 53 10.59 2.06 18.12
CA THR A 53 11.07 0.70 17.82
C THR A 53 12.56 0.52 18.03
N GLN A 54 13.34 1.61 18.13
CA GLN A 54 14.81 1.63 18.16
C GLN A 54 15.43 0.89 16.94
N LYS A 55 14.66 0.70 15.87
CA LYS A 55 15.08 0.08 14.61
C LYS A 55 15.30 1.14 13.53
N ASN A 56 15.96 0.76 12.44
CA ASN A 56 16.06 1.62 11.27
C ASN A 56 14.64 1.84 10.66
N PRO A 57 14.16 3.08 10.54
CA PRO A 57 12.82 3.36 10.06
C PRO A 57 12.52 2.79 8.67
N ILE A 58 13.53 2.76 7.78
CA ILE A 58 13.35 2.25 6.42
C ILE A 58 13.08 0.74 6.42
N ASP A 59 13.74 -0.01 7.30
CA ASP A 59 13.55 -1.46 7.39
C ASP A 59 12.14 -1.79 7.91
N VAL A 60 11.64 -1.01 8.87
CA VAL A 60 10.26 -1.13 9.37
C VAL A 60 9.26 -0.77 8.27
N PHE A 61 9.53 0.29 7.52
CA PHE A 61 8.69 0.76 6.43
C PHE A 61 8.61 -0.29 5.30
N ASP A 62 9.74 -0.78 4.81
CA ASP A 62 9.78 -1.77 3.72
C ASP A 62 9.19 -3.12 4.19
N GLY A 63 9.44 -3.51 5.45
CA GLY A 63 8.83 -4.69 6.07
C GLY A 63 7.31 -4.56 6.14
N ALA A 64 6.79 -3.41 6.55
CA ALA A 64 5.35 -3.13 6.57
C ALA A 64 4.73 -3.21 5.17
N LEU A 65 5.35 -2.60 4.15
CA LEU A 65 4.89 -2.70 2.76
C LEU A 65 4.86 -4.14 2.26
N LYS A 66 5.89 -4.92 2.58
CA LYS A 66 5.98 -6.33 2.21
C LYS A 66 4.86 -7.16 2.86
N ASN A 67 4.61 -6.93 4.15
CA ASN A 67 3.60 -7.65 4.92
C ASN A 67 2.17 -7.31 4.45
N VAL A 68 1.88 -6.05 4.18
CA VAL A 68 0.54 -5.60 3.73
C VAL A 68 0.27 -5.94 2.27
N GLY A 69 1.31 -6.04 1.43
CA GLY A 69 1.15 -6.27 0.00
C GLY A 69 0.51 -7.63 -0.33
N PRO A 70 -0.69 -7.66 -0.96
CA PRO A 70 -1.38 -8.92 -1.26
C PRO A 70 -0.67 -9.68 -2.39
N VAL A 71 -0.69 -11.01 -2.30
CA VAL A 71 -0.22 -11.90 -3.39
C VAL A 71 -1.30 -12.12 -4.42
N MET A 72 -2.57 -12.20 -3.98
CA MET A 72 -3.74 -12.48 -4.80
C MET A 72 -4.80 -11.39 -4.63
N GLU A 73 -5.48 -11.04 -5.71
CA GLU A 73 -6.67 -10.18 -5.68
C GLU A 73 -7.78 -10.80 -6.53
N VAL A 74 -9.01 -10.35 -6.31
CA VAL A 74 -10.15 -10.75 -7.12
C VAL A 74 -10.47 -9.66 -8.13
N ARG A 75 -10.65 -10.03 -9.40
CA ARG A 75 -11.06 -9.11 -10.47
C ARG A 75 -12.33 -9.57 -11.13
N PRO A 76 -13.30 -8.68 -11.36
CA PRO A 76 -14.51 -9.02 -12.09
C PRO A 76 -14.19 -9.28 -13.57
N ARG A 77 -14.64 -10.40 -14.10
CA ARG A 77 -14.60 -10.72 -15.53
C ARG A 77 -16.00 -11.10 -16.02
N ARG A 78 -16.34 -10.65 -17.22
CA ARG A 78 -17.60 -11.02 -17.89
C ARG A 78 -17.36 -12.22 -18.80
N VAL A 79 -18.11 -13.28 -18.55
CA VAL A 79 -18.07 -14.50 -19.36
C VAL A 79 -19.51 -14.89 -19.65
N GLY A 80 -19.90 -14.96 -20.94
CA GLY A 80 -21.26 -15.36 -21.35
C GLY A 80 -22.39 -14.50 -20.78
N GLY A 81 -22.14 -13.18 -20.54
CA GLY A 81 -23.15 -12.27 -19.97
C GLY A 81 -23.20 -12.21 -18.45
N ALA A 82 -22.60 -13.15 -17.73
CA ALA A 82 -22.45 -13.13 -16.28
C ALA A 82 -21.10 -12.53 -15.85
N THR A 83 -21.06 -11.88 -14.67
CA THR A 83 -19.83 -11.34 -14.10
C THR A 83 -19.32 -12.25 -12.99
N TYR A 84 -18.13 -12.80 -13.17
CA TYR A 84 -17.46 -13.67 -12.22
C TYR A 84 -16.30 -12.94 -11.55
N GLN A 85 -16.10 -13.21 -10.25
CA GLN A 85 -14.97 -12.71 -9.47
C GLN A 85 -13.81 -13.69 -9.63
N VAL A 86 -12.83 -13.35 -10.47
CA VAL A 86 -11.72 -14.26 -10.81
C VAL A 86 -10.48 -13.91 -9.97
N PRO A 87 -9.92 -14.86 -9.20
CA PRO A 87 -8.70 -14.66 -8.45
C PRO A 87 -7.50 -14.57 -9.39
N MET A 88 -6.69 -13.52 -9.23
CA MET A 88 -5.49 -13.27 -10.06
C MET A 88 -4.31 -12.88 -9.18
N GLU A 89 -3.11 -13.24 -9.62
CA GLU A 89 -1.88 -12.78 -8.99
C GLU A 89 -1.69 -11.29 -9.18
N VAL A 90 -1.15 -10.64 -8.15
CA VAL A 90 -0.89 -9.20 -8.14
C VAL A 90 0.55 -8.95 -8.57
N SER A 91 0.75 -8.14 -9.61
CA SER A 91 2.09 -7.71 -10.04
C SER A 91 2.80 -6.89 -8.96
N ALA A 92 4.14 -6.91 -8.95
CA ALA A 92 4.95 -6.24 -7.92
C ALA A 92 4.61 -4.76 -7.75
N ASP A 93 4.49 -4.00 -8.86
CA ASP A 93 4.12 -2.57 -8.83
C ASP A 93 2.74 -2.33 -8.20
N ARG A 94 1.77 -3.18 -8.56
CA ARG A 94 0.42 -3.08 -8.03
C ARG A 94 0.36 -3.49 -6.57
N ARG A 95 1.14 -4.50 -6.17
CA ARG A 95 1.26 -4.95 -4.79
C ARG A 95 1.71 -3.81 -3.87
N THR A 96 2.78 -3.11 -4.26
CA THR A 96 3.27 -1.92 -3.54
C THR A 96 2.22 -0.81 -3.49
N THR A 97 1.54 -0.53 -4.60
CA THR A 97 0.51 0.50 -4.66
C THR A 97 -0.69 0.17 -3.77
N LEU A 98 -1.12 -1.09 -3.71
CA LEU A 98 -2.20 -1.54 -2.83
C LEU A 98 -1.79 -1.45 -1.37
N ALA A 99 -0.57 -1.89 -1.02
CA ALA A 99 -0.03 -1.79 0.33
C ALA A 99 -0.03 -0.34 0.84
N ILE A 100 0.52 0.59 0.06
CA ILE A 100 0.54 2.02 0.39
C ILE A 100 -0.89 2.55 0.61
N ARG A 101 -1.81 2.23 -0.30
CA ARG A 101 -3.21 2.69 -0.20
C ARG A 101 -3.90 2.18 1.05
N TRP A 102 -3.72 0.91 1.40
CA TRP A 102 -4.35 0.29 2.57
C TRP A 102 -3.76 0.81 3.87
N ILE A 103 -2.44 0.99 3.95
CA ILE A 103 -1.79 1.61 5.11
C ILE A 103 -2.29 3.04 5.31
N LEU A 104 -2.39 3.84 4.25
CA LEU A 104 -2.89 5.22 4.35
C LEU A 104 -4.38 5.28 4.75
N SER A 105 -5.22 4.39 4.20
CA SER A 105 -6.63 4.29 4.61
C SER A 105 -6.75 3.94 6.09
N ALA A 106 -6.05 2.90 6.53
CA ALA A 106 -6.02 2.47 7.91
C ALA A 106 -5.51 3.57 8.86
N ALA A 107 -4.43 4.28 8.46
CA ALA A 107 -3.91 5.41 9.23
C ALA A 107 -4.92 6.56 9.36
N HIS A 108 -5.70 6.85 8.31
CA HIS A 108 -6.75 7.88 8.39
C HIS A 108 -7.87 7.53 9.36
N GLU A 109 -8.28 6.28 9.42
CA GLU A 109 -9.35 5.78 10.29
C GLU A 109 -8.92 5.67 11.76
N ARG A 110 -7.62 5.59 12.03
CA ARG A 110 -7.06 5.44 13.36
C ARG A 110 -7.28 6.68 14.22
N ALA A 111 -7.55 6.49 15.50
CA ALA A 111 -7.54 7.59 16.49
C ALA A 111 -6.10 8.05 16.76
N GLY A 112 -5.90 9.33 17.01
CA GLY A 112 -4.57 9.91 17.31
C GLY A 112 -4.54 11.42 17.10
N LYS A 113 -3.49 12.09 17.63
CA LYS A 113 -3.36 13.55 17.62
C LYS A 113 -2.99 14.11 16.25
N SER A 114 -2.02 13.49 15.59
CA SER A 114 -1.53 13.93 14.28
C SER A 114 -1.57 12.79 13.27
N PHE A 115 -1.55 13.14 11.98
CA PHE A 115 -1.47 12.13 10.93
C PHE A 115 -0.15 11.36 10.97
N SER A 116 0.97 12.02 11.28
CA SER A 116 2.27 11.38 11.43
C SER A 116 2.28 10.32 12.52
N ASP A 117 1.63 10.60 13.67
CA ASP A 117 1.48 9.66 14.78
C ASP A 117 0.64 8.43 14.39
N LYS A 118 -0.50 8.67 13.73
CA LYS A 118 -1.38 7.62 13.21
C LYS A 118 -0.66 6.72 12.20
N LEU A 119 0.08 7.33 11.28
CA LEU A 119 0.83 6.62 10.24
C LEU A 119 1.97 5.80 10.85
N ALA A 120 2.73 6.38 11.79
CA ALA A 120 3.79 5.68 12.50
C ALA A 120 3.26 4.43 13.24
N SER A 121 2.14 4.58 13.95
CA SER A 121 1.50 3.47 14.66
C SER A 121 1.04 2.37 13.71
N GLU A 122 0.41 2.72 12.57
CA GLU A 122 -0.03 1.73 11.59
C GLU A 122 1.15 1.00 10.93
N LEU A 123 2.24 1.71 10.61
CA LEU A 123 3.44 1.10 10.04
C LEU A 123 4.12 0.13 11.00
N VAL A 124 4.19 0.46 12.30
CA VAL A 124 4.73 -0.45 13.32
C VAL A 124 3.86 -1.69 13.49
N ASP A 125 2.54 -1.51 13.54
CA ASP A 125 1.60 -2.64 13.64
C ASP A 125 1.68 -3.53 12.40
N ALA A 126 1.72 -2.94 11.20
CA ALA A 126 1.86 -3.67 9.94
C ALA A 126 3.19 -4.42 9.83
N PHE A 127 4.28 -3.86 10.36
CA PHE A 127 5.56 -4.55 10.47
C PHE A 127 5.48 -5.79 11.37
N ASN A 128 4.69 -5.72 12.45
CA ASN A 128 4.43 -6.82 13.37
C ASN A 128 3.28 -7.75 12.91
N GLU A 129 2.86 -7.64 11.64
CA GLU A 129 1.75 -8.41 11.04
C GLU A 129 0.41 -8.23 11.75
N THR A 130 0.17 -7.06 12.32
CA THR A 130 -1.07 -6.68 12.98
C THR A 130 -1.66 -5.41 12.35
N GLY A 131 -2.81 -4.97 12.82
CA GLY A 131 -3.42 -3.71 12.37
C GLY A 131 -4.50 -3.86 11.29
N ALA A 132 -5.10 -2.73 10.93
CA ALA A 132 -6.23 -2.70 10.00
C ALA A 132 -5.80 -2.97 8.55
N SER A 133 -4.61 -2.54 8.16
CA SER A 133 -4.05 -2.81 6.83
C SER A 133 -3.78 -4.30 6.59
N ILE A 134 -3.31 -5.02 7.60
CA ILE A 134 -3.12 -6.48 7.55
C ILE A 134 -4.47 -7.20 7.45
N ARG A 135 -5.46 -6.79 8.24
CA ARG A 135 -6.84 -7.34 8.12
C ARG A 135 -7.38 -7.18 6.71
N LYS A 136 -7.11 -6.04 6.06
CA LYS A 136 -7.54 -5.80 4.66
C LYS A 136 -6.86 -6.74 3.66
N ARG A 137 -5.57 -7.03 3.84
CA ARG A 137 -4.85 -8.06 3.08
C ARG A 137 -5.52 -9.43 3.24
N ASP A 138 -5.76 -9.83 4.49
CA ASP A 138 -6.32 -11.14 4.81
C ASP A 138 -7.75 -11.31 4.29
N GLU A 139 -8.58 -10.26 4.35
CA GLU A 139 -9.90 -10.23 3.71
C GLU A 139 -9.79 -10.44 2.19
N THR A 140 -8.82 -9.77 1.55
CA THR A 140 -8.61 -9.91 0.10
C THR A 140 -8.17 -11.32 -0.26
N HIS A 141 -7.27 -11.93 0.51
CA HIS A 141 -6.85 -13.31 0.34
C HIS A 141 -8.00 -14.30 0.57
N LYS A 142 -8.82 -14.10 1.62
CA LYS A 142 -10.03 -14.92 1.86
C LYS A 142 -11.03 -14.83 0.71
N MET A 143 -11.24 -13.63 0.15
CA MET A 143 -12.10 -13.48 -1.03
C MET A 143 -11.53 -14.21 -2.25
N ALA A 144 -10.22 -14.16 -2.47
CA ALA A 144 -9.56 -14.88 -3.56
C ALA A 144 -9.67 -16.39 -3.39
N GLU A 145 -9.52 -16.91 -2.18
CA GLU A 145 -9.68 -18.33 -1.87
C GLU A 145 -11.12 -18.80 -2.05
N ALA A 146 -12.11 -18.05 -1.57
CA ALA A 146 -13.53 -18.35 -1.75
C ALA A 146 -13.94 -18.42 -3.23
N ASN A 147 -13.28 -17.65 -4.09
CA ASN A 147 -13.53 -17.62 -5.54
C ASN A 147 -12.58 -18.52 -6.35
N ARG A 148 -11.82 -19.39 -5.70
CA ARG A 148 -10.82 -20.28 -6.34
C ARG A 148 -11.40 -21.14 -7.46
N ALA A 149 -12.67 -21.55 -7.36
CA ALA A 149 -13.38 -22.32 -8.37
C ALA A 149 -13.43 -21.62 -9.74
N PHE A 150 -13.38 -20.28 -9.78
CA PHE A 150 -13.40 -19.46 -11.01
C PHE A 150 -12.00 -19.17 -11.58
N SER A 151 -10.94 -19.77 -11.05
CA SER A 151 -9.56 -19.55 -11.51
C SER A 151 -9.32 -19.94 -12.98
N HIS A 152 -10.12 -20.86 -13.53
CA HIS A 152 -10.04 -21.29 -14.94
C HIS A 152 -10.50 -20.19 -15.92
N TYR A 153 -11.17 -19.13 -15.46
CA TYR A 153 -11.50 -17.95 -16.28
C TYR A 153 -10.37 -16.92 -16.36
N ARG A 154 -9.16 -17.27 -15.93
CA ARG A 154 -7.93 -16.47 -16.17
C ARG A 154 -7.55 -16.58 -17.65
N VAL A 155 -7.97 -15.69 -18.48
CA VAL A 155 -7.50 -15.56 -19.87
C VAL A 155 -6.87 -14.20 -20.08
#